data_22700e1abb6c727f62b70a928dfeee1f
#
_entry.id   22700e1abb6c727f62b70a928dfeee1f
#
_cell.length_a   1.000
_cell.length_b   1.000
_cell.length_c   1.000
_cell.angle_alpha   90.00
_cell.angle_beta   90.00
_cell.angle_gamma   90.00
#
_symmetry.space_group_name_H-M   'P 1'
#
loop_
_entity.id
_entity.type
_entity.pdbx_description
1 polymer ?
#
loop_
_entity_poly.entity_id
_entity_poly.type
_entity_poly.pdbx_seq_one_letter_code
_entity_poly.pdbx_strand_id
1 'polypeptide(L)'
;MLVACGGAFIWQFFLPNLSGQFTSWENSIGWQREIALWNIGIIDAIIAALIKENLEYMKILTFQSTVLCLLLGLNHLISLLQNFSLAYMIHILGIFEVLLLGGIWGSILLFRSNQSTK
;
A
#
# COMPACT_ATOMS: atom_id res chain seq x y z
N MET A 1 4.58 -3.05 5.56
CA MET A 1 4.62 -3.35 4.10
C MET A 1 4.32 -4.81 3.77
N LEU A 2 5.04 -5.82 4.28
CA LEU A 2 4.79 -7.24 3.95
C LEU A 2 3.33 -7.66 4.20
N VAL A 3 2.79 -7.34 5.38
CA VAL A 3 1.39 -7.67 5.73
C VAL A 3 0.40 -6.95 4.82
N ALA A 4 0.62 -5.66 4.55
CA ALA A 4 -0.26 -4.89 3.67
C ALA A 4 -0.24 -5.40 2.22
N CYS A 5 0.95 -5.64 1.65
CA CYS A 5 1.08 -6.19 0.29
C CYS A 5 0.55 -7.63 0.21
N GLY A 6 0.80 -8.46 1.22
CA GLY A 6 0.26 -9.82 1.29
C GLY A 6 -1.27 -9.85 1.39
N GLY A 7 -1.84 -9.00 2.23
CA GLY A 7 -3.29 -8.83 2.34
C GLY A 7 -3.91 -8.34 1.03
N ALA A 8 -3.31 -7.31 0.42
CA ALA A 8 -3.76 -6.79 -0.87
C ALA A 8 -3.69 -7.84 -1.98
N PHE A 9 -2.60 -8.64 -2.02
CA PHE A 9 -2.47 -9.74 -2.96
C PHE A 9 -3.60 -10.76 -2.81
N ILE A 10 -3.83 -11.28 -1.59
CA ILE A 10 -4.87 -12.27 -1.33
C ILE A 10 -6.25 -11.72 -1.73
N TRP A 11 -6.55 -10.52 -1.30
CA TRP A 11 -7.84 -9.89 -1.53
C TRP A 11 -8.12 -9.64 -3.02
N GLN A 12 -7.15 -9.06 -3.73
CA GLN A 12 -7.32 -8.68 -5.14
C GLN A 12 -7.17 -9.85 -6.11
N PHE A 13 -6.36 -10.85 -5.77
CA PHE A 13 -6.12 -11.99 -6.66
C PHE A 13 -7.19 -13.07 -6.54
N PHE A 14 -7.54 -13.45 -5.31
CA PHE A 14 -8.46 -14.56 -5.05
C PHE A 14 -9.90 -14.12 -4.85
N LEU A 15 -10.14 -12.89 -4.39
CA LEU A 15 -11.46 -12.38 -4.02
C LEU A 15 -11.84 -11.08 -4.77
N PRO A 16 -11.55 -10.93 -6.09
CA PRO A 16 -11.74 -9.66 -6.79
C PRO A 16 -13.21 -9.21 -6.85
N ASN A 17 -14.16 -10.15 -6.93
CA ASN A 17 -15.59 -9.83 -6.94
C ASN A 17 -16.09 -9.36 -5.56
N LEU A 18 -15.50 -9.87 -4.48
CA LEU A 18 -15.84 -9.44 -3.13
C LEU A 18 -15.30 -8.03 -2.89
N SER A 19 -14.07 -7.75 -3.34
CA SER A 19 -13.46 -6.42 -3.19
C SER A 19 -14.28 -5.33 -3.88
N GLY A 20 -14.83 -5.59 -5.05
CA GLY A 20 -15.66 -4.66 -5.79
C GLY A 20 -16.93 -4.19 -5.07
N GLN A 21 -17.45 -4.97 -4.11
CA GLN A 21 -18.63 -4.61 -3.34
C GLN A 21 -18.37 -3.52 -2.29
N PHE A 22 -17.11 -3.33 -1.89
CA PHE A 22 -16.71 -2.42 -0.82
C PHE A 22 -15.93 -1.20 -1.31
N THR A 23 -16.00 -0.90 -2.59
CA THR A 23 -15.34 0.25 -3.22
C THR A 23 -16.33 1.02 -4.11
N SER A 24 -16.11 2.32 -4.30
CA SER A 24 -16.81 3.13 -5.28
C SER A 24 -16.24 3.01 -6.70
N TRP A 25 -15.12 2.30 -6.86
CA TRP A 25 -14.49 2.12 -8.17
C TRP A 25 -15.13 0.99 -8.95
N GLU A 26 -15.13 1.14 -10.28
CA GLU A 26 -15.57 0.05 -11.15
C GLU A 26 -14.72 -1.20 -10.95
N ASN A 27 -15.40 -2.36 -10.89
CA ASN A 27 -14.71 -3.63 -10.66
C ASN A 27 -14.13 -4.17 -11.96
N SER A 28 -12.81 -4.00 -12.14
CA SER A 28 -12.05 -4.65 -13.22
C SER A 28 -11.19 -5.77 -12.67
N ILE A 29 -11.62 -7.01 -12.84
CA ILE A 29 -10.91 -8.21 -12.36
C ILE A 29 -9.48 -8.28 -12.92
N GLY A 30 -9.30 -7.92 -14.20
CA GLY A 30 -7.98 -7.89 -14.82
C GLY A 30 -7.01 -6.94 -14.10
N TRP A 31 -7.41 -5.70 -13.91
CA TRP A 31 -6.63 -4.70 -13.18
C TRP A 31 -6.33 -5.10 -11.73
N GLN A 32 -7.31 -5.68 -11.02
CA GLN A 32 -7.08 -6.14 -9.66
C GLN A 32 -6.01 -7.22 -9.60
N ARG A 33 -6.03 -8.19 -10.52
CA ARG A 33 -5.00 -9.23 -10.61
C ARG A 33 -3.63 -8.67 -10.95
N GLU A 34 -3.53 -7.71 -11.85
CA GLU A 34 -2.26 -7.05 -12.16
C GLU A 34 -1.68 -6.35 -10.94
N ILE A 35 -2.48 -5.58 -10.19
CA ILE A 35 -2.04 -4.93 -8.96
C ILE A 35 -1.63 -5.98 -7.90
N ALA A 36 -2.35 -7.08 -7.81
CA ALA A 36 -1.99 -8.18 -6.92
C ALA A 36 -0.60 -8.76 -7.26
N LEU A 37 -0.32 -9.00 -8.54
CA LEU A 37 1.00 -9.48 -9.00
C LEU A 37 2.11 -8.47 -8.74
N TRP A 38 1.84 -7.16 -8.88
CA TRP A 38 2.78 -6.10 -8.46
C TRP A 38 3.12 -6.18 -6.97
N ASN A 39 2.14 -6.49 -6.12
CA ASN A 39 2.38 -6.69 -4.69
C ASN A 39 3.32 -7.87 -4.40
N ILE A 40 3.27 -8.95 -5.19
CA ILE A 40 4.24 -10.05 -5.09
C ILE A 40 5.66 -9.56 -5.39
N GLY A 41 5.85 -8.80 -6.47
CA GLY A 41 7.17 -8.22 -6.79
C GLY A 41 7.73 -7.32 -5.68
N ILE A 42 6.88 -6.54 -5.02
CA ILE A 42 7.29 -5.73 -3.85
C ILE A 42 7.67 -6.64 -2.67
N ILE A 43 6.90 -7.68 -2.39
CA ILE A 43 7.19 -8.65 -1.32
C ILE A 43 8.55 -9.32 -1.57
N ASP A 44 8.79 -9.79 -2.78
CA ASP A 44 10.05 -10.44 -3.15
C ASP A 44 11.25 -9.50 -2.98
N ALA A 45 11.11 -8.23 -3.40
CA ALA A 45 12.17 -7.23 -3.21
C ALA A 45 12.47 -6.95 -1.73
N ILE A 46 11.43 -6.87 -0.88
CA ILE A 46 11.60 -6.68 0.57
C ILE A 46 12.28 -7.91 1.20
N ILE A 47 11.84 -9.11 0.85
CA ILE A 47 12.45 -10.36 1.35
C ILE A 47 13.92 -10.45 0.93
N ALA A 48 14.24 -10.15 -0.33
CA ALA A 48 15.61 -10.15 -0.82
C ALA A 48 16.50 -9.13 -0.09
N ALA A 49 15.98 -7.93 0.21
CA ALA A 49 16.70 -6.92 0.98
C ALA A 49 16.96 -7.36 2.42
N LEU A 50 15.98 -8.02 3.06
CA LEU A 50 16.09 -8.56 4.41
C LEU A 50 17.11 -9.70 4.48
N ILE A 51 17.05 -10.67 3.54
CA ILE A 51 17.98 -11.81 3.48
C ILE A 51 19.43 -11.33 3.26
N LYS A 52 19.61 -10.29 2.45
CA LYS A 52 20.93 -9.72 2.18
C LYS A 52 21.44 -8.76 3.26
N GLU A 53 20.59 -8.44 4.25
CA GLU A 53 20.87 -7.44 5.31
C GLU A 53 21.38 -6.11 4.74
N ASN A 54 20.92 -5.74 3.56
CA ASN A 54 21.40 -4.56 2.84
C ASN A 54 20.57 -3.33 3.20
N LEU A 55 21.14 -2.48 4.06
CA LEU A 55 20.47 -1.26 4.55
C LEU A 55 20.13 -0.27 3.43
N GLU A 56 20.95 -0.17 2.39
CA GLU A 56 20.68 0.76 1.28
C GLU A 56 19.47 0.30 0.46
N TYR A 57 19.33 -0.99 0.20
CA TYR A 57 18.15 -1.53 -0.44
C TYR A 57 16.90 -1.30 0.43
N MET A 58 17.00 -1.52 1.73
CA MET A 58 15.91 -1.26 2.66
C MET A 58 15.48 0.21 2.68
N LYS A 59 16.43 1.15 2.66
CA LYS A 59 16.15 2.60 2.59
C LYS A 59 15.41 2.95 1.29
N ILE A 60 15.89 2.47 0.14
CA ILE A 60 15.28 2.73 -1.17
C ILE A 60 13.84 2.17 -1.20
N LEU A 61 13.64 0.92 -0.77
CA LEU A 61 12.33 0.30 -0.72
C LEU A 61 11.39 1.01 0.25
N THR A 62 11.89 1.47 1.40
CA THR A 62 11.11 2.24 2.35
C THR A 62 10.68 3.57 1.76
N PHE A 63 11.60 4.29 1.11
CA PHE A 63 11.29 5.55 0.44
C PHE A 63 10.23 5.37 -0.66
N GLN A 64 10.45 4.44 -1.59
CA GLN A 64 9.51 4.12 -2.66
C GLN A 64 8.13 3.75 -2.10
N SER A 65 8.10 2.89 -1.09
CA SER A 65 6.85 2.44 -0.46
C SER A 65 6.11 3.58 0.23
N THR A 66 6.83 4.48 0.89
CA THR A 66 6.24 5.66 1.55
C THR A 66 5.60 6.59 0.52
N VAL A 67 6.29 6.89 -0.57
CA VAL A 67 5.74 7.72 -1.67
C VAL A 67 4.50 7.06 -2.27
N LEU A 68 4.56 5.76 -2.55
CA LEU A 68 3.43 5.02 -3.09
C LEU A 68 2.23 5.05 -2.13
N CYS A 69 2.47 4.84 -0.84
CA CYS A 69 1.42 4.91 0.18
C CYS A 69 0.77 6.30 0.29
N LEU A 70 1.54 7.37 0.16
CA LEU A 70 0.98 8.74 0.11
C LEU A 70 0.05 8.91 -1.10
N LEU A 71 0.51 8.52 -2.29
CA LEU A 71 -0.27 8.67 -3.52
C LEU A 71 -1.53 7.81 -3.52
N LEU A 72 -1.41 6.53 -3.19
CA LEU A 72 -2.55 5.61 -3.13
C LEU A 72 -3.52 5.99 -2.01
N GLY A 73 -3.01 6.36 -0.84
CA GLY A 73 -3.83 6.77 0.28
C GLY A 73 -4.61 8.06 0.00
N LEU A 74 -4.00 9.04 -0.68
CA LEU A 74 -4.70 10.23 -1.15
C LEU A 74 -5.79 9.88 -2.18
N ASN A 75 -5.54 8.93 -3.08
CA ASN A 75 -6.54 8.46 -4.03
C ASN A 75 -7.76 7.84 -3.32
N HIS A 76 -7.53 7.03 -2.25
CA HIS A 76 -8.62 6.51 -1.41
C HIS A 76 -9.40 7.63 -0.72
N LEU A 77 -8.70 8.64 -0.19
CA LEU A 77 -9.33 9.78 0.48
C LEU A 77 -10.21 10.58 -0.51
N ILE A 78 -9.70 10.88 -1.69
CA ILE A 78 -10.45 11.61 -2.73
C ILE A 78 -11.70 10.81 -3.13
N SER A 79 -11.56 9.50 -3.35
CA SER A 79 -12.68 8.63 -3.74
C SER A 79 -13.76 8.56 -2.66
N LEU A 80 -13.37 8.52 -1.38
CA LEU A 80 -14.32 8.55 -0.27
C LEU A 80 -15.02 9.90 -0.13
N LEU A 81 -14.31 11.01 -0.37
CA LEU A 81 -14.90 12.36 -0.33
C LEU A 81 -15.90 12.60 -1.48
N GLN A 82 -15.62 12.03 -2.66
CA GLN A 82 -16.51 12.15 -3.81
C GLN A 82 -17.79 11.32 -3.68
N ASN A 83 -17.69 10.15 -3.04
CA ASN A 83 -18.80 9.20 -2.87
C ASN A 83 -18.81 8.67 -1.44
N PHE A 84 -19.15 9.55 -0.47
CA PHE A 84 -19.12 9.17 0.94
C PHE A 84 -20.12 8.08 1.27
N SER A 85 -19.63 6.91 1.67
CA SER A 85 -20.44 5.82 2.22
C SER A 85 -19.59 4.97 3.17
N LEU A 86 -20.13 4.64 4.32
CA LEU A 86 -19.50 3.70 5.27
C LEU A 86 -19.44 2.26 4.71
N ALA A 87 -20.22 1.96 3.67
CA ALA A 87 -20.14 0.66 2.97
C ALA A 87 -18.81 0.52 2.18
N TYR A 88 -18.17 1.62 1.82
CA TYR A 88 -16.90 1.61 1.08
C TYR A 88 -15.70 1.39 2.00
N MET A 89 -15.68 0.24 2.67
CA MET A 89 -14.65 -0.14 3.64
C MET A 89 -13.23 -0.11 3.07
N ILE A 90 -13.06 -0.42 1.78
CA ILE A 90 -11.74 -0.40 1.12
C ILE A 90 -11.14 1.02 1.14
N HIS A 91 -11.94 2.05 0.91
CA HIS A 91 -11.43 3.43 0.97
C HIS A 91 -11.10 3.85 2.41
N ILE A 92 -11.91 3.44 3.38
CA ILE A 92 -11.65 3.72 4.80
C ILE A 92 -10.35 3.02 5.24
N LEU A 93 -10.18 1.73 4.95
CA LEU A 93 -8.95 0.99 5.23
C LEU A 93 -7.74 1.59 4.50
N GLY A 94 -7.91 2.00 3.23
CA GLY A 94 -6.86 2.67 2.47
C GLY A 94 -6.39 3.98 3.10
N ILE A 95 -7.28 4.75 3.72
CA ILE A 95 -6.88 5.95 4.48
C ILE A 95 -6.09 5.56 5.72
N PHE A 96 -6.56 4.61 6.53
CA PHE A 96 -5.89 4.26 7.78
C PHE A 96 -4.57 3.50 7.53
N GLU A 97 -4.57 2.44 6.75
CA GLU A 97 -3.41 1.58 6.58
C GLU A 97 -2.40 2.17 5.58
N VAL A 98 -2.90 2.73 4.49
CA VAL A 98 -2.03 3.20 3.41
C VAL A 98 -1.61 4.65 3.67
N LEU A 99 -2.55 5.60 3.83
CA LEU A 99 -2.20 7.01 3.99
C LEU A 99 -1.54 7.28 5.35
N LEU A 100 -2.18 6.90 6.46
CA LEU A 100 -1.69 7.25 7.79
C LEU A 100 -0.49 6.39 8.18
N LEU A 101 -0.59 5.07 8.13
CA LEU A 101 0.50 4.19 8.57
C LEU A 101 1.61 4.08 7.53
N GLY A 102 1.30 3.87 6.26
CA GLY A 102 2.32 3.73 5.22
C GLY A 102 2.92 5.06 4.79
N GLY A 103 2.09 6.07 4.55
CA GLY A 103 2.51 7.36 4.02
C GLY A 103 3.04 8.30 5.11
N ILE A 104 2.18 8.75 6.02
CA ILE A 104 2.54 9.78 7.02
C ILE A 104 3.57 9.23 8.01
N TRP A 105 3.30 8.09 8.62
CA TRP A 105 4.22 7.47 9.57
C TRP A 105 5.54 7.06 8.91
N GLY A 106 5.48 6.50 7.69
CA GLY A 106 6.68 6.20 6.88
C GLY A 106 7.55 7.43 6.62
N SER A 107 6.93 8.57 6.30
CA SER A 107 7.63 9.85 6.12
C SER A 107 8.35 10.31 7.38
N ILE A 108 7.71 10.19 8.55
CA ILE A 108 8.30 10.54 9.85
C ILE A 108 9.53 9.65 10.14
N LEU A 109 9.42 8.34 9.88
CA LEU A 109 10.53 7.40 10.09
C LEU A 109 11.71 7.71 9.18
N LEU A 110 11.48 7.99 7.90
CA LEU A 110 12.52 8.38 6.95
C LEU A 110 13.23 9.67 7.39
N PHE A 111 12.47 10.67 7.82
CA PHE A 111 13.03 11.92 8.31
C PHE A 111 13.93 11.71 9.53
N ARG A 112 13.48 10.91 10.51
CA ARG A 112 14.27 10.60 11.71
C ARG A 112 15.53 9.79 11.40
N SER A 113 15.46 8.82 10.49
CA SER A 113 16.62 8.01 10.11
C SER A 113 17.73 8.85 9.46
N ASN A 114 17.37 9.86 8.67
CA ASN A 114 18.33 10.77 8.05
C ASN A 114 18.99 11.72 9.04
N GLN A 115 18.40 11.98 10.20
CA GLN A 115 19.01 12.80 11.24
C GLN A 115 20.02 12.02 12.10
N SER A 116 19.83 10.72 12.28
CA SER A 116 20.73 9.85 13.08
C SER A 116 22.03 9.49 12.37
N THR A 117 22.13 9.79 11.08
CA THR A 117 23.33 9.50 10.25
C THR A 117 24.24 10.73 10.09
N LYS A 118 23.88 11.87 10.69
CA LYS A 118 24.69 13.09 10.79
C LYS A 118 25.32 13.22 12.15
#